data_4b9f690574ec03a366f600a270a01ba5
#
_entry.id   4b9f690574ec03a366f600a270a01ba5
#
_cell.length_a   1.000
_cell.length_b   1.000
_cell.length_c   1.000
_cell.angle_alpha   90.00
_cell.angle_beta   90.00
_cell.angle_gamma   90.00
#
_symmetry.space_group_name_H-M   'P 1'
#
loop_
_entity.id
_entity.type
_entity.pdbx_description
1 polymer ?
#
loop_
_entity_poly.entity_id
_entity_poly.type
_entity_poly.pdbx_seq_one_letter_code
_entity_poly.pdbx_strand_id
1 'polypeptide(L)'
;MKVGAHGLSVDAPPGWEARVFRRPGAAPVLHVASFALHRDDGDYGAAATGRMRADDVFAALLEFRVDDAVQPGVGLFEDNAGVPVLRTVDFAPSQLQVTRPGHLGCQRFFSSHGRPFCLYAVLRPARRRPARLVRELRDVLATLRIQAP
;
A
#
# COMPACT_ATOMS: atom_id res chain seq x y z
N MET A 1 12.92 10.99 -0.44
CA MET A 1 14.00 10.05 -0.81
C MET A 1 13.42 8.90 -1.60
N LYS A 2 14.00 8.61 -2.74
CA LYS A 2 13.55 7.50 -3.58
C LYS A 2 14.03 6.16 -3.00
N VAL A 3 13.09 5.24 -2.79
CA VAL A 3 13.36 3.88 -2.33
C VAL A 3 12.84 2.92 -3.39
N GLY A 4 13.67 1.98 -3.81
CA GLY A 4 13.26 1.05 -4.87
C GLY A 4 14.07 -0.24 -4.87
N ALA A 5 13.39 -1.33 -5.25
CA ALA A 5 13.95 -2.65 -5.48
C ALA A 5 12.91 -3.51 -6.21
N HIS A 6 13.36 -4.58 -6.85
CA HIS A 6 12.48 -5.57 -7.48
C HIS A 6 11.44 -4.97 -8.45
N GLY A 7 11.81 -3.88 -9.14
CA GLY A 7 10.91 -3.21 -10.09
C GLY A 7 9.84 -2.33 -9.46
N LEU A 8 9.89 -2.10 -8.15
CA LEU A 8 8.99 -1.22 -7.42
C LEU A 8 9.77 -0.06 -6.84
N SER A 9 9.25 1.16 -6.95
CA SER A 9 9.86 2.33 -6.32
C SER A 9 8.83 3.37 -5.93
N VAL A 10 9.16 4.16 -4.91
CA VAL A 10 8.35 5.27 -4.42
C VAL A 10 9.26 6.35 -3.88
N ASP A 11 8.83 7.59 -3.93
CA ASP A 11 9.55 8.72 -3.34
C ASP A 11 8.89 9.09 -2.01
N ALA A 12 9.59 8.76 -0.91
CA ALA A 12 9.12 9.08 0.44
C ALA A 12 9.49 10.51 0.80
N PRO A 13 8.52 11.39 1.05
CA PRO A 13 8.80 12.78 1.44
C PRO A 13 9.43 12.85 2.83
N PRO A 14 9.96 14.02 3.24
CA PRO A 14 10.50 14.18 4.59
C PRO A 14 9.51 13.74 5.67
N GLY A 15 9.99 12.97 6.65
CA GLY A 15 9.19 12.41 7.72
C GLY A 15 8.51 11.08 7.39
N TRP A 16 8.54 10.67 6.13
CA TRP A 16 8.03 9.37 5.70
C TRP A 16 9.16 8.37 5.51
N GLU A 17 8.84 7.10 5.65
CA GLU A 17 9.75 6.00 5.35
C GLU A 17 9.13 5.04 4.35
N ALA A 18 9.99 4.39 3.56
CA ALA A 18 9.56 3.35 2.64
C ALA A 18 10.53 2.17 2.68
N ARG A 19 10.01 0.99 2.42
CA ARG A 19 10.77 -0.25 2.29
C ARG A 19 10.23 -1.07 1.13
N VAL A 20 11.15 -1.71 0.39
CA VAL A 20 10.80 -2.78 -0.54
C VAL A 20 11.52 -4.02 -0.08
N PHE A 21 10.80 -5.12 0.05
CA PHE A 21 11.39 -6.38 0.50
C PHE A 21 10.73 -7.56 -0.24
N ARG A 22 11.45 -8.67 -0.25
CA ARG A 22 10.96 -9.92 -0.83
C ARG A 22 11.47 -11.09 0.01
N ARG A 23 10.54 -11.91 0.49
CA ARG A 23 10.90 -13.16 1.17
C ARG A 23 11.28 -14.22 0.14
N PRO A 24 12.11 -15.21 0.50
CA PRO A 24 12.44 -16.32 -0.42
C PRO A 24 11.18 -17.00 -0.93
N GLY A 25 11.09 -17.17 -2.26
CA GLY A 25 9.95 -17.81 -2.91
C GLY A 25 8.67 -16.98 -2.97
N ALA A 26 8.71 -15.72 -2.54
CA ALA A 26 7.55 -14.82 -2.56
C ALA A 26 7.73 -13.68 -3.56
N ALA A 27 6.65 -13.00 -3.87
CA ALA A 27 6.68 -11.77 -4.65
C ALA A 27 7.05 -10.57 -3.77
N PRO A 28 7.57 -9.47 -4.36
CA PRO A 28 7.97 -8.31 -3.59
C PRO A 28 6.81 -7.57 -2.95
N VAL A 29 7.12 -6.86 -1.87
CA VAL A 29 6.20 -6.00 -1.12
C VAL A 29 6.86 -4.65 -0.91
N LEU A 30 6.09 -3.57 -1.10
CA LEU A 30 6.52 -2.22 -0.78
C LEU A 30 5.64 -1.69 0.37
N HIS A 31 6.29 -1.16 1.40
CA HIS A 31 5.62 -0.41 2.48
C HIS A 31 6.06 1.05 2.42
N VAL A 32 5.13 1.97 2.65
CA VAL A 32 5.40 3.39 2.83
C VAL A 32 4.51 3.95 3.93
N ALA A 33 5.06 4.80 4.79
CA ALA A 33 4.34 5.31 5.95
C ALA A 33 4.83 6.70 6.37
N SER A 34 3.96 7.46 7.02
CA SER A 34 4.28 8.75 7.62
C SER A 34 5.06 8.64 8.94
N PHE A 35 5.53 7.44 9.27
CA PHE A 35 6.25 7.11 10.49
C PHE A 35 7.31 6.04 10.22
N ALA A 36 8.15 5.76 11.23
CA ALA A 36 9.25 4.81 11.08
C ALA A 36 8.75 3.37 10.95
N LEU A 37 9.30 2.64 9.97
CA LEU A 37 8.96 1.25 9.68
C LEU A 37 9.93 0.28 10.34
N HIS A 38 9.43 -0.87 10.81
CA HIS A 38 10.29 -1.97 11.29
C HIS A 38 10.79 -2.84 10.15
N ARG A 39 11.92 -3.51 10.40
CA ARG A 39 12.47 -4.48 9.44
C ARG A 39 11.61 -5.72 9.31
N ASP A 40 11.04 -6.20 10.42
CA ASP A 40 10.27 -7.43 10.47
C ASP A 40 8.80 -7.08 10.56
N ASP A 41 8.08 -7.25 9.45
CA ASP A 41 6.65 -7.03 9.37
C ASP A 41 6.04 -7.99 8.36
N GLY A 42 4.75 -8.26 8.51
CA GLY A 42 3.97 -9.00 7.54
C GLY A 42 3.70 -8.19 6.27
N ASP A 43 3.23 -8.85 5.24
CA ASP A 43 2.99 -8.23 3.93
C ASP A 43 2.00 -7.06 4.02
N TYR A 44 0.97 -7.18 4.86
CA TYR A 44 -0.03 -6.13 5.08
C TYR A 44 0.37 -5.13 6.18
N GLY A 45 1.56 -5.25 6.74
CA GLY A 45 2.06 -4.30 7.72
C GLY A 45 1.35 -4.32 9.06
N ALA A 46 0.99 -5.50 9.58
CA ALA A 46 0.27 -5.61 10.86
C ALA A 46 1.05 -4.99 12.03
N ALA A 47 2.38 -5.13 12.05
CA ALA A 47 3.20 -4.51 13.08
C ALA A 47 3.23 -2.97 12.92
N ALA A 48 3.37 -2.48 11.71
CA ALA A 48 3.36 -1.04 11.43
C ALA A 48 2.00 -0.42 11.82
N THR A 49 0.89 -1.00 11.34
CA THR A 49 -0.43 -0.45 11.63
C THR A 49 -0.79 -0.53 13.11
N GLY A 50 -0.26 -1.53 13.83
CA GLY A 50 -0.44 -1.65 15.29
C GLY A 50 0.24 -0.54 16.08
N ARG A 51 1.18 0.20 15.49
CA ARG A 51 1.91 1.30 16.13
C ARG A 51 1.50 2.69 15.62
N MET A 52 0.52 2.77 14.74
CA MET A 52 0.05 4.04 14.20
C MET A 52 -0.44 4.95 15.31
N ARG A 53 -0.04 6.21 15.21
CA ARG A 53 -0.49 7.30 16.06
C ARG A 53 -1.56 8.12 15.36
N ALA A 54 -2.10 9.11 16.07
CA ALA A 54 -3.04 10.07 15.50
C ALA A 54 -2.47 10.69 14.21
N ASP A 55 -3.30 10.68 13.17
CA ASP A 55 -3.01 11.25 11.85
C ASP A 55 -1.89 10.55 11.08
N ASP A 56 -1.51 9.35 11.47
CA ASP A 56 -0.58 8.53 10.71
C ASP A 56 -1.26 7.88 9.51
N VAL A 57 -0.43 7.59 8.50
CA VAL A 57 -0.83 6.98 7.24
C VAL A 57 0.14 5.85 6.91
N PHE A 58 -0.38 4.72 6.46
CA PHE A 58 0.38 3.56 6.01
C PHE A 58 -0.19 3.04 4.71
N ALA A 59 0.68 2.60 3.81
CA ALA A 59 0.26 1.87 2.62
C ALA A 59 1.23 0.73 2.32
N ALA A 60 0.67 -0.36 1.81
CA ALA A 60 1.40 -1.52 1.32
C ALA A 60 0.98 -1.79 -0.13
N LEU A 61 1.96 -2.03 -0.97
CA LEU A 61 1.76 -2.57 -2.31
C LEU A 61 2.26 -4.01 -2.29
N LEU A 62 1.34 -4.96 -2.40
CA LEU A 62 1.64 -6.38 -2.38
C LEU A 62 1.51 -6.94 -3.78
N GLU A 63 2.58 -7.56 -4.27
CA GLU A 63 2.50 -8.33 -5.51
C GLU A 63 2.12 -9.78 -5.19
N PHE A 64 1.27 -10.37 -6.03
CA PHE A 64 0.89 -11.77 -5.93
C PHE A 64 1.65 -12.59 -6.96
N ARG A 65 2.01 -13.82 -6.61
CA ARG A 65 2.60 -14.75 -7.58
C ARG A 65 1.55 -15.19 -8.57
N VAL A 66 1.89 -15.16 -9.84
CA VAL A 66 1.02 -15.66 -10.90
C VAL A 66 0.96 -17.18 -10.83
N ASP A 67 -0.25 -17.73 -10.77
CA ASP A 67 -0.53 -19.15 -10.77
C ASP A 67 -1.91 -19.39 -11.41
N ASP A 68 -2.46 -20.60 -11.29
CA ASP A 68 -3.76 -20.93 -11.87
C ASP A 68 -4.92 -20.11 -11.28
N ALA A 69 -4.80 -19.67 -10.03
CA ALA A 69 -5.81 -18.87 -9.34
C ALA A 69 -5.60 -17.37 -9.48
N VAL A 70 -4.37 -16.92 -9.71
CA VAL A 70 -3.99 -15.52 -9.82
C VAL A 70 -3.42 -15.23 -11.20
N GLN A 71 -4.19 -14.50 -12.00
CA GLN A 71 -3.78 -14.11 -13.35
C GLN A 71 -3.89 -12.60 -13.51
N PRO A 72 -2.85 -11.92 -14.02
CA PRO A 72 -2.94 -10.47 -14.28
C PRO A 72 -3.98 -10.18 -15.36
N GLY A 73 -4.72 -9.12 -15.18
CA GLY A 73 -5.72 -8.66 -16.14
C GLY A 73 -7.04 -9.44 -16.12
N VAL A 74 -7.22 -10.37 -15.19
CA VAL A 74 -8.40 -11.25 -15.12
C VAL A 74 -8.99 -11.26 -13.71
N GLY A 75 -10.31 -11.29 -13.61
CA GLY A 75 -11.03 -11.44 -12.34
C GLY A 75 -10.72 -10.30 -11.39
N LEU A 76 -10.27 -10.63 -10.19
CA LEU A 76 -9.93 -9.65 -9.15
C LEU A 76 -8.86 -8.65 -9.62
N PHE A 77 -7.99 -9.04 -10.53
CA PHE A 77 -6.87 -8.24 -11.04
C PHE A 77 -7.16 -7.67 -12.45
N GLU A 78 -8.42 -7.54 -12.84
CA GLU A 78 -8.79 -7.08 -14.19
C GLU A 78 -8.46 -5.60 -14.45
N ASP A 79 -8.47 -4.75 -13.42
CA ASP A 79 -8.14 -3.34 -13.55
C ASP A 79 -6.67 -3.21 -13.96
N ASN A 80 -6.42 -2.61 -15.11
CA ASN A 80 -5.08 -2.45 -15.69
C ASN A 80 -4.82 -0.98 -16.09
N ALA A 81 -5.49 -0.05 -15.43
CA ALA A 81 -5.38 1.40 -15.71
C ALA A 81 -4.21 2.07 -14.97
N GLY A 82 -3.34 1.28 -14.34
CA GLY A 82 -2.23 1.77 -13.52
C GLY A 82 -2.54 1.72 -12.03
N VAL A 83 -1.70 2.36 -11.23
CA VAL A 83 -1.89 2.40 -9.78
C VAL A 83 -3.21 3.12 -9.48
N PRO A 84 -4.12 2.49 -8.71
CA PRO A 84 -5.41 3.11 -8.40
C PRO A 84 -5.25 4.44 -7.67
N VAL A 85 -6.06 5.42 -8.05
CA VAL A 85 -6.15 6.69 -7.35
C VAL A 85 -7.16 6.54 -6.22
N LEU A 86 -6.69 6.61 -4.97
CA LEU A 86 -7.53 6.43 -3.79
C LEU A 86 -8.33 7.70 -3.50
N ARG A 87 -9.60 7.50 -3.10
CA ARG A 87 -10.50 8.57 -2.70
C ARG A 87 -10.94 8.36 -1.27
N THR A 88 -11.35 9.43 -0.59
CA THR A 88 -11.79 9.33 0.79
C THR A 88 -12.92 8.30 0.98
N VAL A 89 -13.84 8.21 0.02
CA VAL A 89 -14.98 7.29 0.07
C VAL A 89 -14.57 5.81 -0.04
N ASP A 90 -13.33 5.53 -0.47
CA ASP A 90 -12.82 4.15 -0.57
C ASP A 90 -12.39 3.59 0.78
N PHE A 91 -12.29 4.43 1.81
CA PHE A 91 -11.79 4.04 3.13
C PHE A 91 -12.95 3.72 4.06
N ALA A 92 -12.89 2.54 4.68
CA ALA A 92 -13.89 2.08 5.64
C ALA A 92 -13.26 1.09 6.63
N PRO A 93 -13.80 0.97 7.87
CA PRO A 93 -13.30 -0.04 8.81
C PRO A 93 -13.41 -1.48 8.28
N SER A 94 -14.41 -1.76 7.44
CA SER A 94 -14.62 -3.08 6.85
C SER A 94 -13.54 -3.50 5.86
N GLN A 95 -12.71 -2.57 5.39
CA GLN A 95 -11.61 -2.84 4.46
C GLN A 95 -10.28 -3.14 5.16
N LEU A 96 -10.24 -3.08 6.48
CA LEU A 96 -9.03 -3.37 7.26
C LEU A 96 -8.73 -4.86 7.30
N GLN A 97 -7.46 -5.23 7.20
CA GLN A 97 -6.99 -6.60 7.46
C GLN A 97 -7.07 -6.93 8.95
N VAL A 98 -6.75 -5.94 9.80
CA VAL A 98 -6.89 -6.04 11.25
C VAL A 98 -7.76 -4.87 11.70
N THR A 99 -8.92 -5.17 12.26
CA THR A 99 -9.83 -4.15 12.80
C THR A 99 -9.23 -3.54 14.06
N ARG A 100 -9.07 -2.21 14.04
CA ARG A 100 -8.59 -1.43 15.19
C ARG A 100 -9.43 -0.17 15.35
N PRO A 101 -9.75 0.24 16.59
CA PRO A 101 -10.47 1.49 16.82
C PRO A 101 -9.76 2.68 16.16
N GLY A 102 -10.52 3.52 15.46
CA GLY A 102 -10.02 4.72 14.82
C GLY A 102 -9.28 4.51 13.50
N HIS A 103 -9.08 3.26 13.07
CA HIS A 103 -8.46 2.96 11.79
C HIS A 103 -9.49 2.86 10.67
N LEU A 104 -9.13 3.39 9.50
CA LEU A 104 -9.88 3.23 8.26
C LEU A 104 -8.97 2.57 7.22
N GLY A 105 -9.49 1.61 6.49
CA GLY A 105 -8.72 0.85 5.50
C GLY A 105 -9.30 0.95 4.11
N CYS A 106 -8.44 0.68 3.13
CA CYS A 106 -8.80 0.58 1.72
C CYS A 106 -8.02 -0.55 1.07
N GLN A 107 -8.67 -1.39 0.28
CA GLN A 107 -8.04 -2.43 -0.52
C GLN A 107 -8.45 -2.28 -1.97
N ARG A 108 -7.48 -2.20 -2.86
CA ARG A 108 -7.71 -2.13 -4.30
C ARG A 108 -6.81 -3.14 -5.00
N PHE A 109 -7.43 -4.03 -5.77
CA PHE A 109 -6.72 -5.01 -6.58
C PHE A 109 -6.61 -4.51 -8.01
N PHE A 110 -5.44 -4.73 -8.63
CA PHE A 110 -5.18 -4.26 -9.99
C PHE A 110 -3.99 -5.01 -10.60
N SER A 111 -3.78 -4.82 -11.89
CA SER A 111 -2.60 -5.29 -12.60
C SER A 111 -1.86 -4.13 -13.21
N SER A 112 -0.54 -4.25 -13.31
CA SER A 112 0.31 -3.28 -13.99
C SER A 112 1.49 -4.02 -14.61
N HIS A 113 1.72 -3.81 -15.90
CA HIS A 113 2.81 -4.46 -16.66
C HIS A 113 2.82 -5.99 -16.49
N GLY A 114 1.64 -6.62 -16.49
CA GLY A 114 1.51 -8.06 -16.34
C GLY A 114 1.79 -8.58 -14.93
N ARG A 115 1.75 -7.70 -13.93
CA ARG A 115 1.99 -8.04 -12.51
C ARG A 115 0.73 -7.76 -11.69
N PRO A 116 0.23 -8.75 -10.93
CA PRO A 116 -0.98 -8.55 -10.11
C PRO A 116 -0.65 -8.01 -8.72
N PHE A 117 -1.40 -7.01 -8.29
CA PHE A 117 -1.15 -6.30 -7.04
C PHE A 117 -2.41 -6.10 -6.20
N CYS A 118 -2.20 -5.94 -4.89
CA CYS A 118 -3.14 -5.30 -3.98
C CYS A 118 -2.49 -4.03 -3.43
N LEU A 119 -3.18 -2.91 -3.54
CA LEU A 119 -2.83 -1.69 -2.83
C LEU A 119 -3.69 -1.64 -1.57
N TYR A 120 -3.04 -1.74 -0.41
CA TYR A 120 -3.67 -1.70 0.90
C TYR A 120 -3.23 -0.45 1.63
N ALA A 121 -4.17 0.34 2.14
CA ALA A 121 -3.86 1.58 2.84
C ALA A 121 -4.65 1.68 4.14
N VAL A 122 -4.03 2.29 5.16
CA VAL A 122 -4.64 2.50 6.47
C VAL A 122 -4.41 3.94 6.90
N LEU A 123 -5.46 4.57 7.39
CA LEU A 123 -5.45 5.89 8.00
C LEU A 123 -5.84 5.77 9.47
N ARG A 124 -5.25 6.60 10.33
CA ARG A 124 -5.73 6.79 11.70
C ARG A 124 -6.05 8.28 11.92
N PRO A 125 -7.15 8.78 11.33
CA PRO A 125 -7.51 10.18 11.48
C PRO A 125 -7.89 10.51 12.94
N ALA A 126 -7.47 11.67 13.42
CA ALA A 126 -7.79 12.15 14.75
C ALA A 126 -7.98 13.68 14.74
N ARG A 127 -6.89 14.45 14.59
CA ARG A 127 -6.94 15.91 14.50
C ARG A 127 -7.24 16.39 13.10
N ARG A 128 -6.74 15.64 12.10
CA ARG A 128 -6.92 15.92 10.68
C ARG A 128 -8.10 15.12 10.15
N ARG A 129 -8.79 15.68 9.17
CA ARG A 129 -9.87 14.98 8.47
C ARG A 129 -9.31 13.87 7.59
N PRO A 130 -10.03 12.76 7.39
CA PRO A 130 -9.60 11.69 6.49
C PRO A 130 -9.23 12.20 5.10
N ALA A 131 -9.99 13.15 4.54
CA ALA A 131 -9.72 13.70 3.20
C ALA A 131 -8.33 14.31 3.08
N ARG A 132 -7.81 14.92 4.14
CA ARG A 132 -6.47 15.49 4.15
C ARG A 132 -5.39 14.41 4.15
N LEU A 133 -5.58 13.37 4.95
CA LEU A 133 -4.66 12.23 4.99
C LEU A 133 -4.66 11.49 3.66
N VAL A 134 -5.81 11.31 3.05
CA VAL A 134 -5.92 10.70 1.71
C VAL A 134 -5.16 11.52 0.68
N ARG A 135 -5.26 12.85 0.74
CA ARG A 135 -4.53 13.73 -0.18
C ARG A 135 -3.02 13.56 -0.04
N GLU A 136 -2.51 13.54 1.19
CA GLU A 136 -1.08 13.31 1.44
C GLU A 136 -0.63 11.96 0.91
N LEU A 137 -1.41 10.91 1.15
CA LEU A 137 -1.13 9.58 0.63
C LEU A 137 -1.15 9.55 -0.90
N ARG A 138 -2.13 10.19 -1.52
CA ARG A 138 -2.21 10.28 -2.99
C ARG A 138 -0.98 10.94 -3.59
N ASP A 139 -0.46 11.99 -2.98
CA ASP A 139 0.75 12.67 -3.44
C ASP A 139 1.95 11.72 -3.40
N VAL A 140 2.07 10.92 -2.35
CA VAL A 140 3.13 9.90 -2.24
C VAL A 140 2.94 8.80 -3.28
N LEU A 141 1.74 8.25 -3.40
CA LEU A 141 1.44 7.17 -4.34
C LEU A 141 1.55 7.61 -5.80
N ALA A 142 1.41 8.91 -6.10
CA ALA A 142 1.66 9.43 -7.44
C ALA A 142 3.11 9.25 -7.89
N THR A 143 4.04 9.08 -6.95
CA THR A 143 5.45 8.80 -7.24
C THR A 143 5.74 7.30 -7.38
N LEU A 144 4.78 6.44 -7.09
CA LEU A 144 4.94 4.99 -7.18
C LEU A 144 5.18 4.59 -8.63
N ARG A 145 6.19 3.76 -8.86
CA ARG A 145 6.52 3.23 -10.18
C ARG A 145 6.63 1.72 -10.12
N ILE A 146 6.01 1.09 -11.08
CA ILE A 146 6.04 -0.36 -11.30
C ILE A 146 6.65 -0.59 -12.66
N GLN A 147 7.78 -1.31 -12.69
CA GLN A 147 8.43 -1.68 -13.95
C GLN A 147 7.90 -3.03 -14.43
N ALA A 148 8.04 -3.27 -15.72
CA ALA A 148 7.78 -4.60 -16.26
C ALA A 148 8.70 -5.64 -15.62
N PRO A 149 8.27 -6.90 -15.51
CA PRO A 149 9.11 -7.97 -14.93
C PRO A 149 10.38 -8.25 -15.72
#